data_ce4fc7b6fb51ae6704543df31b74abe3
#
_entry.id   ce4fc7b6fb51ae6704543df31b74abe3
#
_cell.length_a   1.000
_cell.length_b   1.000
_cell.length_c   1.000
_cell.angle_alpha   90.00
_cell.angle_beta   90.00
_cell.angle_gamma   90.00
#
_symmetry.space_group_name_H-M   'P 1'
#
loop_
_entity.id
_entity.type
_entity.pdbx_description
1 polymer ?
#
loop_
_entity_poly.entity_id
_entity_poly.type
_entity_poly.pdbx_seq_one_letter_code
_entity_poly.pdbx_strand_id
1 'polypeptide(L)' 'IETLWSTAIALAESLGVDKYQVMYALYEGNIDFFVNANINAPRADKDYFLDMSLVQTVDAVFASDEVKRHIYCNC' A
#
# COMPACT_ATOMS: atom_id res chain seq x y z
N ILE A 1 15.52 -10.18 2.28
CA ILE A 1 15.15 -8.77 2.43
C ILE A 1 13.63 -8.64 2.41
N GLU A 2 13.08 -8.07 3.46
CA GLU A 2 11.65 -7.80 3.48
C GLU A 2 11.33 -6.57 2.66
N THR A 3 10.29 -6.68 1.84
CA THR A 3 9.77 -5.55 1.08
C THR A 3 8.51 -5.01 1.79
N LEU A 4 8.12 -3.81 1.45
CA LEU A 4 6.87 -3.26 1.99
C LEU A 4 5.67 -4.14 1.58
N TRP A 5 5.70 -4.69 0.37
CA TRP A 5 4.66 -5.61 -0.08
C TRP A 5 4.59 -6.87 0.77
N SER A 6 5.75 -7.42 1.14
CA SER A 6 5.82 -8.58 2.01
C SER A 6 5.15 -8.29 3.37
N THR A 7 5.43 -7.11 3.92
CA THR A 7 4.81 -6.66 5.17
C THR A 7 3.30 -6.47 4.99
N ALA A 8 2.89 -5.86 3.89
CA ALA A 8 1.47 -5.63 3.63
C ALA A 8 0.70 -6.94 3.50
N ILE A 9 1.26 -7.93 2.84
CA ILE A 9 0.64 -9.25 2.70
C ILE A 9 0.48 -9.92 4.07
N ALA A 10 1.52 -9.88 4.90
CA ALA A 10 1.47 -10.47 6.24
C ALA A 10 0.42 -9.77 7.11
N LEU A 11 0.36 -8.45 7.06
CA LEU A 11 -0.64 -7.68 7.80
C LEU A 11 -2.06 -7.99 7.32
N ALA A 12 -2.24 -8.09 6.00
CA ALA A 12 -3.55 -8.39 5.43
C ALA A 12 -4.07 -9.74 5.90
N GLU A 13 -3.22 -10.75 5.93
CA GLU A 13 -3.59 -12.06 6.44
C GLU A 13 -3.98 -12.00 7.92
N SER A 14 -3.21 -11.27 8.70
CA SER A 14 -3.46 -11.11 10.14
C SER A 14 -4.76 -10.37 10.41
N LEU A 15 -5.09 -9.38 9.60
CA LEU A 15 -6.27 -8.55 9.77
C LEU A 15 -7.51 -9.08 9.08
N GLY A 16 -7.35 -10.08 8.22
CA GLY A 16 -8.47 -10.65 7.47
C GLY A 16 -8.98 -9.73 6.36
N VAL A 17 -8.11 -8.92 5.77
CA VAL A 17 -8.45 -8.01 4.68
C VAL A 17 -7.58 -8.30 3.46
N ASP A 18 -7.88 -7.63 2.36
CA ASP A 18 -7.12 -7.80 1.11
C ASP A 18 -5.78 -7.05 1.20
N LYS A 19 -4.73 -7.63 0.62
CA LYS A 19 -3.40 -7.02 0.62
C LYS A 19 -3.38 -5.65 -0.05
N TYR A 20 -4.23 -5.44 -1.05
CA TYR A 20 -4.30 -4.15 -1.74
C TYR A 20 -4.87 -3.06 -0.85
N GLN A 21 -5.81 -3.41 0.03
CA GLN A 21 -6.35 -2.46 1.01
C GLN A 21 -5.26 -1.98 1.95
N VAL A 22 -4.42 -2.90 2.44
CA VAL A 22 -3.31 -2.55 3.33
C VAL A 22 -2.29 -1.68 2.59
N MET A 23 -1.91 -2.09 1.40
CA MET A 23 -0.90 -1.36 0.62
C MET A 23 -1.38 0.04 0.23
N TYR A 24 -2.65 0.16 -0.15
CA TYR A 24 -3.22 1.46 -0.48
C TYR A 24 -3.23 2.39 0.74
N ALA A 25 -3.58 1.86 1.91
CA ALA A 25 -3.59 2.65 3.14
C ALA A 25 -2.17 3.10 3.52
N LEU A 26 -1.19 2.22 3.35
CA LEU A 26 0.20 2.58 3.59
C LEU A 26 0.66 3.69 2.64
N TYR A 27 0.25 3.60 1.39
CA TYR A 27 0.60 4.60 0.39
C TYR A 27 -0.02 5.96 0.72
N GLU A 28 -1.32 5.99 0.98
CA GLU A 28 -2.04 7.25 1.24
C GLU A 28 -1.55 7.93 2.51
N GLY A 29 -1.18 7.17 3.51
CA GLY A 29 -0.68 7.73 4.77
C GLY A 29 0.77 8.18 4.73
N ASN A 30 1.53 7.77 3.70
CA ASN A 30 2.97 8.00 3.65
C ASN A 30 3.47 8.32 2.23
N ILE A 31 2.73 9.12 1.50
CA ILE A 31 3.04 9.42 0.09
C ILE A 31 4.48 9.87 -0.12
N ASP A 32 5.02 10.67 0.80
CA ASP A 32 6.38 11.19 0.72
C ASP A 32 7.45 10.10 0.78
N PHE A 33 7.09 8.91 1.25
CA PHE A 33 8.01 7.79 1.34
C PHE A 33 8.02 6.93 0.06
N PHE A 34 7.28 7.33 -0.95
CA PHE A 34 7.23 6.63 -2.22
C PHE A 34 7.88 7.47 -3.31
N VAL A 35 8.79 6.87 -4.06
CA VAL A 35 9.51 7.57 -5.12
C VAL A 35 8.52 8.00 -6.21
N ASN A 36 8.52 9.30 -6.54
CA ASN A 36 7.61 9.88 -7.54
C ASN A 36 6.14 9.58 -7.24
N ALA A 37 5.78 9.46 -5.96
CA ALA A 37 4.43 9.12 -5.52
C ALA A 37 3.91 7.85 -6.20
N ASN A 38 4.78 6.89 -6.46
CA ASN A 38 4.42 5.61 -7.08
C ASN A 38 4.26 4.53 -6.01
N ILE A 39 3.07 3.96 -5.91
CA ILE A 39 2.75 2.94 -4.89
C ILE A 39 3.64 1.70 -4.99
N ASN A 40 4.26 1.47 -6.13
CA ASN A 40 5.14 0.33 -6.36
C ASN A 40 6.62 0.66 -6.12
N ALA A 41 6.93 1.86 -5.61
CA ALA A 41 8.31 2.28 -5.38
C ALA A 41 8.50 2.85 -3.97
N PRO A 42 8.23 2.04 -2.92
CA PRO A 42 8.43 2.50 -1.54
C PRO A 42 9.92 2.65 -1.23
N ARG A 43 10.24 3.68 -0.44
CA ARG A 43 11.61 3.88 0.04
C ARG A 43 11.89 2.94 1.20
N ALA A 44 13.12 2.44 1.27
CA ALA A 44 13.56 1.65 2.41
C ALA A 44 13.87 2.56 3.62
N ASP A 45 13.98 1.95 4.78
CA ASP A 45 14.40 2.62 6.02
C ASP A 45 13.50 3.76 6.46
N LYS A 46 12.19 3.64 6.20
CA LYS A 46 11.20 4.60 6.66
C LYS A 46 10.22 3.94 7.63
N ASP A 47 9.77 4.71 8.61
CA ASP A 47 8.76 4.25 9.57
C ASP A 47 7.37 4.55 9.01
N TYR A 48 6.77 3.56 8.36
CA TYR A 48 5.47 3.74 7.72
C TYR A 48 4.35 3.70 8.75
N PHE A 49 3.43 4.64 8.60
CA PHE A 49 2.22 4.70 9.42
C PHE A 49 1.07 3.99 8.71
N LEU A 50 0.36 3.13 9.41
CA LEU A 50 -0.80 2.43 8.85
C LEU A 50 -2.09 2.99 9.45
N ASP A 51 -2.92 3.58 8.59
CA ASP A 51 -4.23 4.07 8.98
C ASP A 51 -5.25 2.94 8.90
N MET A 52 -5.57 2.34 10.04
CA MET A 52 -6.52 1.23 10.11
C MET A 52 -7.92 1.62 9.65
N SER A 53 -8.30 2.86 9.88
CA SER A 53 -9.59 3.37 9.42
C SER A 53 -9.67 3.32 7.89
N LEU A 54 -8.60 3.72 7.22
CA LEU A 54 -8.53 3.68 5.76
C LEU A 54 -8.52 2.23 5.24
N VAL A 55 -7.79 1.35 5.91
CA VAL A 55 -7.77 -0.08 5.54
C VAL A 55 -9.19 -0.66 5.54
N GLN A 56 -9.99 -0.30 6.55
CA GLN A 56 -11.32 -0.85 6.72
C GLN A 56 -12.36 -0.22 5.80
N THR A 57 -12.11 0.99 5.31
CA THR A 57 -13.10 1.72 4.51
C THR A 57 -12.82 1.72 3.02
N VAL A 58 -11.57 1.52 2.59
CA VAL A 58 -11.26 1.50 1.17
C VAL A 58 -11.77 0.22 0.53
N ASP A 59 -12.36 0.34 -0.65
CA ASP A 59 -12.83 -0.82 -1.40
C ASP A 59 -11.64 -1.58 -1.98
N ALA A 60 -11.65 -2.92 -1.85
CA ALA A 60 -10.55 -3.76 -2.31
C ALA A 60 -10.34 -3.67 -3.83
N VAL A 61 -11.43 -3.57 -4.58
CA VAL A 61 -11.35 -3.43 -6.05
C VAL A 61 -10.71 -2.09 -6.41
N PHE A 62 -11.14 -1.02 -5.75
CA PHE A 62 -10.56 0.30 -5.97
C PHE A 62 -9.06 0.32 -5.65
N ALA A 63 -8.67 -0.25 -4.52
CA ALA A 63 -7.27 -0.31 -4.11
C ALA A 63 -6.43 -1.12 -5.11
N SER A 64 -6.95 -2.25 -5.56
CA SER A 64 -6.30 -3.08 -6.57
C SER A 64 -6.10 -2.31 -7.88
N ASP A 65 -7.14 -1.58 -8.31
CA ASP A 65 -7.07 -0.79 -9.55
C ASP A 65 -6.04 0.33 -9.44
N GLU A 66 -5.93 0.98 -8.28
CA GLU A 66 -4.93 2.02 -8.06
C GLU A 66 -3.52 1.46 -8.17
N VAL A 67 -3.26 0.29 -7.58
CA VAL A 67 -1.96 -0.35 -7.67
C VAL A 67 -1.62 -0.67 -9.13
N LYS A 68 -2.57 -1.25 -9.85
CA LYS A 68 -2.38 -1.60 -11.27
C LYS A 68 -2.17 -0.37 -12.13
N ARG A 69 -2.87 0.72 -11.84
CA ARG A 69 -2.73 1.97 -12.57
C ARG A 69 -1.29 2.50 -12.46
N HIS A 70 -0.70 2.40 -11.27
CA HIS A 70 0.68 2.85 -11.06
C HIS A 70 1.68 1.97 -11.83
N ILE A 71 1.38 0.69 -12.01
CA ILE A 71 2.23 -0.22 -12.77
C ILE A 71 2.20 0.14 -14.26
N TYR A 72 1.00 0.37 -14.80
CA TYR A 72 0.82 0.58 -16.24
C TYR A 72 1.05 2.01 -16.68
N CYS A 73 0.65 2.95 -15.87
CA CYS A 73 0.74 4.36 -16.26
C CYS A 73 2.15 4.91 -16.15
N ASN A 74 2.89 4.51 -15.14
CA ASN A 74 4.24 5.01 -14.88
C ASN A 74 4.29 6.54 -14.83
N CYS A 75 3.22 7.15 -14.36
CA CYS A 75 3.09 8.60 -14.29
C CYS A 75 3.61 9.15 -12.97
#